data_4c98db3600795ab11f562a5198ebfafb
#
_entry.id   4c98db3600795ab11f562a5198ebfafb
#
_cell.length_a   1.000
_cell.length_b   1.000
_cell.length_c   1.000
_cell.angle_alpha   90.00
_cell.angle_beta   90.00
_cell.angle_gamma   90.00
#
_symmetry.space_group_name_H-M   'P 1'
#
loop_
_entity.id
_entity.type
_entity.pdbx_description
1 polymer ?
#
loop_
_entity_poly.entity_id
_entity_poly.type
_entity_poly.pdbx_seq_one_letter_code
_entity_poly.pdbx_strand_id
1 'polypeptide(L)'
;MGSLQNKSVPTAVGVALGAAALGGALAAGARCIQLVRTRAGRARVKVLRLEDGSEVRALAQGGVFQSATFLGERWSEPVFEYIRAFDTMFEAQLQMKTRFGHGIGRVLMLGGGGFSYPKALLTAHDDISMDVVEADPAIVQMARRWFYLDRLEQEVGPRLGICIEDARVYLECISMEGADPLFYDVVVSDVFAGADPVRSVATVQALARVKEHLTPGGLYLANIVSRDHGTDISFLRDALASALRIFAHACVIQTTDEELGEEDNYLLIASDEKYSFAGAIAYGSDFPGDALVD
;
A
#
# COMPACT_ATOMS: atom_id res chain seq x y z
N MET A 1 25.02 18.21 13.70
CA MET A 1 24.68 18.59 15.10
C MET A 1 23.68 19.75 15.01
N GLY A 2 22.40 19.46 15.02
CA GLY A 2 21.33 20.43 15.08
C GLY A 2 20.28 19.89 16.05
N SER A 3 20.16 20.56 17.20
CA SER A 3 19.26 20.21 18.29
C SER A 3 17.82 20.57 17.93
N LEU A 4 16.91 19.64 18.05
CA LEU A 4 15.47 19.87 18.01
C LEU A 4 15.01 20.52 19.32
N GLN A 5 14.66 21.80 19.26
CA GLN A 5 14.03 22.52 20.36
C GLN A 5 12.50 22.31 20.33
N ASN A 6 12.02 21.93 21.50
CA ASN A 6 10.62 21.72 21.86
C ASN A 6 9.83 23.05 21.72
N LYS A 7 8.82 23.10 20.84
CA LYS A 7 7.81 24.17 20.82
C LYS A 7 6.45 23.59 21.15
N SER A 8 5.87 24.07 22.21
CA SER A 8 4.52 23.78 22.69
C SER A 8 3.45 24.24 21.68
N VAL A 9 2.50 23.36 21.33
CA VAL A 9 1.40 23.57 20.37
C VAL A 9 0.06 23.58 21.10
N PRO A 10 -0.88 24.47 20.75
CA PRO A 10 -2.21 24.48 21.32
C PRO A 10 -3.08 23.36 20.72
N THR A 11 -3.89 22.76 21.58
CA THR A 11 -4.81 21.66 21.30
C THR A 11 -5.92 22.08 20.33
N ALA A 12 -5.91 21.57 19.12
CA ALA A 12 -7.04 21.55 18.20
C ALA A 12 -7.31 20.11 17.79
N VAL A 13 -8.55 19.67 17.91
CA VAL A 13 -9.03 18.33 17.53
C VAL A 13 -8.92 18.21 16.01
N GLY A 14 -7.88 17.53 15.54
CA GLY A 14 -7.65 17.21 14.13
C GLY A 14 -8.05 15.76 13.86
N VAL A 15 -8.95 15.56 12.93
CA VAL A 15 -9.33 14.24 12.41
C VAL A 15 -8.22 13.79 11.47
N ALA A 16 -7.62 12.64 11.72
CA ALA A 16 -6.55 12.04 10.92
C ALA A 16 -6.95 11.87 9.45
N LEU A 17 -6.09 12.28 8.55
CA LEU A 17 -6.31 12.33 7.10
C LEU A 17 -5.20 11.58 6.35
N GLY A 18 -5.22 10.24 6.40
CA GLY A 18 -4.45 9.44 5.44
C GLY A 18 -4.89 9.76 4.01
N ALA A 19 -3.98 10.21 3.15
CA ALA A 19 -4.22 10.74 1.82
C ALA A 19 -4.79 12.17 1.79
N ALA A 20 -4.30 13.07 2.65
CA ALA A 20 -4.63 14.50 2.62
C ALA A 20 -4.06 15.26 1.40
N ALA A 21 -3.31 14.59 0.56
CA ALA A 21 -2.65 15.12 -0.63
C ALA A 21 -3.56 15.78 -1.68
N LEU A 22 -4.86 15.64 -1.58
CA LEU A 22 -5.81 16.41 -2.38
C LEU A 22 -6.38 17.62 -1.61
N GLY A 23 -5.83 17.95 -0.44
CA GLY A 23 -6.40 18.97 0.46
C GLY A 23 -6.18 20.41 0.05
N GLY A 24 -5.05 20.75 -0.54
CA GLY A 24 -4.73 22.12 -0.94
C GLY A 24 -5.40 22.57 -2.23
N ALA A 25 -5.57 21.66 -3.18
CA ALA A 25 -6.10 21.94 -4.52
C ALA A 25 -7.62 21.78 -4.67
N LEU A 26 -8.33 21.39 -3.63
CA LEU A 26 -9.72 20.90 -3.69
C LEU A 26 -10.81 21.94 -3.47
N ALA A 27 -10.51 23.23 -3.58
CA ALA A 27 -11.43 24.26 -3.12
C ALA A 27 -12.68 24.45 -3.96
N ALA A 28 -12.72 24.16 -5.24
CA ALA A 28 -13.85 24.52 -6.07
C ALA A 28 -14.35 23.35 -6.95
N GLY A 29 -15.37 22.63 -6.47
CA GLY A 29 -16.18 21.80 -7.36
C GLY A 29 -16.14 20.29 -7.16
N ALA A 30 -15.76 19.79 -5.99
CA ALA A 30 -15.85 18.35 -5.69
C ALA A 30 -17.31 17.85 -5.84
N ARG A 31 -17.57 17.03 -6.84
CA ARG A 31 -18.90 16.45 -7.09
C ARG A 31 -18.96 15.04 -6.61
N CYS A 32 -19.79 14.76 -5.58
CA CYS A 32 -20.09 13.40 -5.19
C CYS A 32 -21.00 12.75 -6.25
N ILE A 33 -20.53 11.62 -6.82
CA ILE A 33 -21.27 10.89 -7.87
C ILE A 33 -21.87 9.59 -7.35
N GLN A 34 -21.37 9.03 -6.23
CA GLN A 34 -21.84 7.78 -5.67
C GLN A 34 -21.61 7.72 -4.16
N LEU A 35 -22.61 7.16 -3.45
CA LEU A 35 -22.47 6.69 -2.07
C LEU A 35 -22.41 5.17 -2.10
N VAL A 36 -21.44 4.61 -1.41
CA VAL A 36 -21.22 3.16 -1.28
C VAL A 36 -21.26 2.78 0.18
N ARG A 37 -21.95 1.71 0.52
CA ARG A 37 -21.86 1.09 1.85
C ARG A 37 -20.78 0.03 1.80
N THR A 38 -19.79 0.16 2.65
CA THR A 38 -18.66 -0.74 2.79
C THR A 38 -18.65 -1.36 4.19
N ARG A 39 -17.84 -2.37 4.42
CA ARG A 39 -17.63 -2.95 5.76
C ARG A 39 -17.13 -1.92 6.77
N ALA A 40 -16.27 -0.98 6.33
CA ALA A 40 -15.73 0.10 7.18
C ALA A 40 -16.66 1.35 7.23
N GLY A 41 -17.91 1.25 6.76
CA GLY A 41 -18.89 2.33 6.83
C GLY A 41 -19.27 2.92 5.47
N ARG A 42 -19.54 4.24 5.44
CA ARG A 42 -19.96 4.91 4.20
C ARG A 42 -18.76 5.49 3.46
N ALA A 43 -18.61 5.11 2.20
CA ALA A 43 -17.65 5.70 1.28
C ALA A 43 -18.36 6.57 0.23
N ARG A 44 -17.61 7.53 -0.33
CA ARG A 44 -18.09 8.44 -1.38
C ARG A 44 -17.13 8.41 -2.55
N VAL A 45 -17.67 8.22 -3.75
CA VAL A 45 -16.91 8.47 -4.98
C VAL A 45 -17.14 9.91 -5.39
N LYS A 46 -16.06 10.66 -5.54
CA LYS A 46 -16.07 12.08 -5.92
C LYS A 46 -15.28 12.27 -7.21
N VAL A 47 -15.67 13.25 -8.01
CA VAL A 47 -14.83 13.77 -9.09
C VAL A 47 -14.24 15.10 -8.63
N LEU A 48 -12.94 15.25 -8.83
CA LEU A 48 -12.14 16.38 -8.39
C LEU A 48 -11.37 16.89 -9.60
N ARG A 49 -11.08 18.19 -9.62
CA ARG A 49 -10.17 18.80 -10.58
C ARG A 49 -8.92 19.24 -9.85
N LEU A 50 -7.76 18.81 -10.33
CA LEU A 50 -6.45 19.20 -9.81
C LEU A 50 -6.04 20.56 -10.34
N GLU A 51 -4.99 21.15 -9.77
CA GLU A 51 -4.47 22.48 -10.17
C GLU A 51 -3.97 22.52 -11.61
N ASP A 52 -3.40 21.42 -12.10
CA ASP A 52 -2.98 21.25 -13.48
C ASP A 52 -4.15 21.12 -14.49
N GLY A 53 -5.39 21.15 -13.98
CA GLY A 53 -6.61 20.98 -14.77
C GLY A 53 -7.02 19.53 -15.01
N SER A 54 -6.23 18.54 -14.58
CA SER A 54 -6.58 17.12 -14.67
C SER A 54 -7.80 16.79 -13.82
N GLU A 55 -8.62 15.87 -14.29
CA GLU A 55 -9.75 15.35 -13.53
C GLU A 55 -9.40 13.98 -12.95
N VAL A 56 -9.68 13.81 -11.67
CA VAL A 56 -9.51 12.55 -10.96
C VAL A 56 -10.82 12.11 -10.32
N ARG A 57 -10.99 10.81 -10.22
CA ARG A 57 -12.06 10.19 -9.42
C ARG A 57 -11.44 9.63 -8.17
N ALA A 58 -11.93 10.05 -7.01
CA ALA A 58 -11.41 9.67 -5.72
C ALA A 58 -12.46 8.95 -4.87
N LEU A 59 -12.01 7.93 -4.13
CA LEU A 59 -12.77 7.25 -3.08
C LEU A 59 -12.45 7.90 -1.75
N ALA A 60 -13.45 8.47 -1.09
CA ALA A 60 -13.33 9.08 0.23
C ALA A 60 -14.09 8.26 1.27
N GLN A 61 -13.45 7.92 2.38
CA GLN A 61 -14.04 7.23 3.51
C GLN A 61 -13.37 7.68 4.82
N GLY A 62 -14.16 7.85 5.88
CA GLY A 62 -13.62 8.30 7.17
C GLY A 62 -13.03 9.73 7.17
N GLY A 63 -13.30 10.52 6.13
CA GLY A 63 -12.73 11.87 5.97
C GLY A 63 -11.47 11.90 5.11
N VAL A 64 -10.91 10.74 4.74
CA VAL A 64 -9.66 10.58 3.99
C VAL A 64 -9.92 10.05 2.58
N PHE A 65 -8.99 10.27 1.64
CA PHE A 65 -9.01 9.66 0.33
C PHE A 65 -8.27 8.33 0.36
N GLN A 66 -9.02 7.24 0.16
CA GLN A 66 -8.50 5.87 0.16
C GLN A 66 -7.85 5.49 -1.16
N SER A 67 -8.30 6.08 -2.26
CA SER A 67 -7.80 5.79 -3.59
C SER A 67 -8.21 6.87 -4.56
N ALA A 68 -7.45 7.03 -5.65
CA ALA A 68 -7.79 7.89 -6.75
C ALA A 68 -7.36 7.32 -8.10
N THR A 69 -8.01 7.79 -9.18
CA THR A 69 -7.66 7.44 -10.55
C THR A 69 -7.83 8.66 -11.45
N PHE A 70 -6.90 8.89 -12.35
CA PHE A 70 -7.10 9.87 -13.42
C PHE A 70 -8.22 9.44 -14.35
N LEU A 71 -8.91 10.38 -14.94
CA LEU A 71 -9.91 10.14 -15.99
C LEU A 71 -9.26 10.17 -17.36
N GLY A 72 -9.87 9.46 -18.33
CA GLY A 72 -9.40 9.43 -19.72
C GLY A 72 -8.19 8.54 -19.95
N GLU A 73 -7.21 9.01 -20.70
CA GLU A 73 -6.07 8.21 -21.17
C GLU A 73 -5.11 7.82 -20.04
N ARG A 74 -5.00 8.65 -19.03
CA ARG A 74 -4.13 8.45 -17.85
C ARG A 74 -4.71 7.51 -16.79
N TRP A 75 -5.75 6.73 -17.11
CA TRP A 75 -6.53 5.92 -16.17
C TRP A 75 -5.71 4.91 -15.35
N SER A 76 -4.59 4.44 -15.87
CA SER A 76 -3.68 3.50 -15.18
C SER A 76 -2.57 4.18 -14.41
N GLU A 77 -2.35 5.48 -14.61
CA GLU A 77 -1.32 6.21 -13.88
C GLU A 77 -1.70 6.37 -12.40
N PRO A 78 -0.77 6.12 -11.46
CA PRO A 78 -0.99 6.40 -10.05
C PRO A 78 -1.17 7.90 -9.80
N VAL A 79 -2.20 8.25 -9.02
CA VAL A 79 -2.43 9.64 -8.57
C VAL A 79 -1.55 9.96 -7.36
N PHE A 80 -1.38 9.01 -6.44
CA PHE A 80 -0.62 9.17 -5.21
C PHE A 80 0.82 8.67 -5.37
N GLU A 81 1.79 9.42 -4.81
CA GLU A 81 3.21 9.09 -4.88
C GLU A 81 3.54 7.78 -4.14
N TYR A 82 2.90 7.49 -3.01
CA TYR A 82 3.17 6.24 -2.28
C TYR A 82 2.85 4.98 -3.12
N ILE A 83 1.92 5.08 -4.05
CA ILE A 83 1.62 3.98 -4.99
C ILE A 83 2.81 3.75 -5.94
N ARG A 84 3.47 4.82 -6.40
CA ARG A 84 4.69 4.72 -7.24
C ARG A 84 5.86 4.14 -6.46
N ALA A 85 5.90 4.37 -5.15
CA ALA A 85 6.98 3.87 -4.31
C ALA A 85 7.04 2.32 -4.27
N PHE A 86 5.96 1.61 -4.56
CA PHE A 86 6.01 0.15 -4.68
C PHE A 86 6.92 -0.31 -5.83
N ASP A 87 7.15 0.50 -6.85
CA ASP A 87 8.08 0.19 -7.96
C ASP A 87 9.54 0.11 -7.51
N THR A 88 9.87 0.57 -6.29
CA THR A 88 11.17 0.36 -5.66
C THR A 88 11.57 -1.13 -5.62
N MET A 89 10.60 -2.05 -5.64
CA MET A 89 10.86 -3.49 -5.74
C MET A 89 11.75 -3.85 -6.94
N PHE A 90 11.66 -3.11 -8.05
CA PHE A 90 12.45 -3.37 -9.25
C PHE A 90 13.95 -3.07 -9.09
N GLU A 91 14.34 -2.31 -8.07
CA GLU A 91 15.76 -2.12 -7.75
C GLU A 91 16.44 -3.44 -7.32
N ALA A 92 15.68 -4.40 -6.80
CA ALA A 92 16.15 -5.74 -6.46
C ALA A 92 16.24 -6.69 -7.67
N GLN A 93 15.57 -6.39 -8.78
CA GLN A 93 15.33 -7.28 -9.93
C GLN A 93 16.63 -7.91 -10.48
N LEU A 94 17.68 -7.10 -10.68
CA LEU A 94 18.93 -7.59 -11.26
C LEU A 94 19.64 -8.56 -10.29
N GLN A 95 19.66 -8.23 -9.00
CA GLN A 95 20.27 -9.08 -7.99
C GLN A 95 19.50 -10.39 -7.81
N MET A 96 18.16 -10.35 -7.84
CA MET A 96 17.31 -11.55 -7.81
C MET A 96 17.64 -12.47 -9.00
N LYS A 97 17.65 -11.92 -10.22
CA LYS A 97 18.00 -12.69 -11.44
C LYS A 97 19.39 -13.32 -11.35
N THR A 98 20.36 -12.57 -10.86
CA THR A 98 21.75 -13.04 -10.78
C THR A 98 21.94 -14.12 -9.72
N ARG A 99 21.30 -13.97 -8.56
CA ARG A 99 21.55 -14.83 -7.40
C ARG A 99 20.61 -16.02 -7.33
N PHE A 100 19.35 -15.87 -7.72
CA PHE A 100 18.31 -16.89 -7.57
C PHE A 100 17.79 -17.43 -8.90
N GLY A 101 18.18 -16.83 -10.05
CA GLY A 101 17.79 -17.28 -11.38
C GLY A 101 16.40 -16.83 -11.82
N HIS A 102 15.70 -16.04 -11.02
CA HIS A 102 14.38 -15.47 -11.34
C HIS A 102 14.33 -13.98 -10.96
N GLY A 103 13.44 -13.25 -11.59
CA GLY A 103 13.09 -11.87 -11.23
C GLY A 103 11.67 -11.78 -10.68
N ILE A 104 11.12 -10.59 -10.68
CA ILE A 104 9.75 -10.34 -10.26
C ILE A 104 8.81 -10.72 -11.41
N GLY A 105 8.00 -11.76 -11.22
CA GLY A 105 7.02 -12.25 -12.20
C GLY A 105 5.65 -12.46 -11.55
N ARG A 106 5.60 -12.67 -10.22
CA ARG A 106 4.33 -12.87 -9.51
C ARG A 106 4.26 -12.05 -8.22
N VAL A 107 3.23 -11.22 -8.12
CA VAL A 107 3.01 -10.30 -7.00
C VAL A 107 1.71 -10.65 -6.29
N LEU A 108 1.72 -10.69 -4.96
CA LEU A 108 0.51 -10.69 -4.13
C LEU A 108 0.30 -9.27 -3.60
N MET A 109 -0.91 -8.73 -3.73
CA MET A 109 -1.29 -7.48 -3.09
C MET A 109 -2.40 -7.72 -2.06
N LEU A 110 -2.12 -7.37 -0.83
CA LEU A 110 -3.07 -7.33 0.28
C LEU A 110 -3.66 -5.92 0.35
N GLY A 111 -4.97 -5.81 0.12
CA GLY A 111 -5.69 -4.56 -0.06
C GLY A 111 -5.80 -4.14 -1.54
N GLY A 112 -7.03 -4.02 -2.05
CA GLY A 112 -7.30 -3.63 -3.44
C GLY A 112 -7.67 -2.16 -3.59
N GLY A 113 -8.53 -1.66 -2.71
CA GLY A 113 -9.05 -0.30 -2.78
C GLY A 113 -9.59 0.05 -4.17
N GLY A 114 -9.09 1.10 -4.80
CA GLY A 114 -9.39 1.48 -6.19
C GLY A 114 -8.52 0.76 -7.23
N PHE A 115 -7.76 -0.25 -6.84
CA PHE A 115 -6.86 -1.00 -7.72
C PHE A 115 -5.83 -0.11 -8.44
N SER A 116 -5.35 0.93 -7.77
CA SER A 116 -4.41 1.90 -8.37
C SER A 116 -3.07 1.24 -8.73
N TYR A 117 -2.46 0.51 -7.81
CA TYR A 117 -1.20 -0.18 -8.08
C TYR A 117 -1.36 -1.35 -9.07
N PRO A 118 -2.37 -2.23 -8.97
CA PRO A 118 -2.62 -3.25 -9.98
C PRO A 118 -2.74 -2.70 -11.40
N LYS A 119 -3.42 -1.56 -11.58
CA LYS A 119 -3.51 -0.89 -12.90
C LYS A 119 -2.15 -0.45 -13.39
N ALA A 120 -1.39 0.26 -12.56
CA ALA A 120 -0.08 0.76 -12.94
C ALA A 120 0.89 -0.38 -13.30
N LEU A 121 1.01 -1.37 -12.42
CA LEU A 121 1.94 -2.48 -12.59
C LEU A 121 1.61 -3.32 -13.83
N LEU A 122 0.37 -3.79 -13.95
CA LEU A 122 0.00 -4.74 -14.99
C LEU A 122 -0.13 -4.13 -16.39
N THR A 123 -0.33 -2.80 -16.49
CA THR A 123 -0.29 -2.12 -17.79
C THR A 123 1.12 -1.77 -18.23
N ALA A 124 2.07 -1.63 -17.28
CA ALA A 124 3.47 -1.34 -17.60
C ALA A 124 4.31 -2.59 -17.87
N HIS A 125 3.90 -3.77 -17.35
CA HIS A 125 4.68 -5.00 -17.38
C HIS A 125 3.83 -6.18 -17.87
N ASP A 126 4.11 -6.69 -19.05
CA ASP A 126 3.36 -7.79 -19.67
C ASP A 126 3.76 -9.16 -19.10
N ASP A 127 4.92 -9.27 -18.49
CA ASP A 127 5.51 -10.48 -17.91
C ASP A 127 5.17 -10.67 -16.42
N ILE A 128 4.42 -9.76 -15.82
CA ILE A 128 4.01 -9.84 -14.42
C ILE A 128 2.54 -10.26 -14.30
N SER A 129 2.27 -11.13 -13.33
CA SER A 129 0.93 -11.47 -12.83
C SER A 129 0.75 -11.00 -11.40
N MET A 130 -0.49 -10.68 -11.01
CA MET A 130 -0.80 -10.18 -9.68
C MET A 130 -2.07 -10.82 -9.15
N ASP A 131 -2.02 -11.34 -7.92
CA ASP A 131 -3.20 -11.69 -7.14
C ASP A 131 -3.48 -10.56 -6.15
N VAL A 132 -4.74 -10.09 -6.10
CA VAL A 132 -5.19 -9.01 -5.22
C VAL A 132 -6.23 -9.55 -4.26
N VAL A 133 -6.00 -9.36 -2.96
CA VAL A 133 -6.95 -9.74 -1.90
C VAL A 133 -7.62 -8.48 -1.37
N GLU A 134 -8.94 -8.39 -1.55
CA GLU A 134 -9.75 -7.27 -1.07
C GLU A 134 -10.89 -7.79 -0.18
N ALA A 135 -10.97 -7.28 1.03
CA ALA A 135 -11.93 -7.77 2.01
C ALA A 135 -13.38 -7.45 1.65
N ASP A 136 -13.63 -6.31 1.00
CA ASP A 136 -14.98 -5.80 0.80
C ASP A 136 -15.45 -5.95 -0.65
N PRO A 137 -16.42 -6.83 -0.93
CA PRO A 137 -16.99 -6.99 -2.27
C PRO A 137 -17.61 -5.69 -2.82
N ALA A 138 -18.07 -4.78 -1.96
CA ALA A 138 -18.60 -3.50 -2.39
C ALA A 138 -17.49 -2.57 -2.93
N ILE A 139 -16.28 -2.67 -2.39
CA ILE A 139 -15.09 -1.96 -2.90
C ILE A 139 -14.71 -2.50 -4.28
N VAL A 140 -14.66 -3.82 -4.47
CA VAL A 140 -14.37 -4.42 -5.79
C VAL A 140 -15.42 -4.00 -6.84
N GLN A 141 -16.70 -4.04 -6.50
CA GLN A 141 -17.77 -3.59 -7.41
C GLN A 141 -17.65 -2.09 -7.74
N MET A 142 -17.30 -1.28 -6.74
CA MET A 142 -17.08 0.14 -6.90
C MET A 142 -15.85 0.39 -7.80
N ALA A 143 -14.76 -0.36 -7.62
CA ALA A 143 -13.56 -0.27 -8.45
C ALA A 143 -13.86 -0.62 -9.92
N ARG A 144 -14.63 -1.69 -10.18
CA ARG A 144 -15.10 -2.03 -11.55
C ARG A 144 -15.87 -0.87 -12.16
N ARG A 145 -16.83 -0.33 -11.44
CA ARG A 145 -17.75 0.69 -11.99
C ARG A 145 -17.08 2.06 -12.16
N TRP A 146 -16.16 2.45 -11.28
CA TRP A 146 -15.71 3.82 -11.17
C TRP A 146 -14.20 4.02 -11.28
N PHE A 147 -13.39 2.95 -11.13
CA PHE A 147 -11.92 3.03 -11.09
C PHE A 147 -11.25 2.18 -12.17
N TYR A 148 -11.99 1.86 -13.25
CA TYR A 148 -11.50 1.15 -14.42
C TYR A 148 -10.98 -0.27 -14.15
N LEU A 149 -11.40 -0.90 -13.07
CA LEU A 149 -11.01 -2.29 -12.80
C LEU A 149 -11.58 -3.25 -13.88
N ASP A 150 -12.80 -3.02 -14.35
CA ASP A 150 -13.39 -3.78 -15.46
C ASP A 150 -12.57 -3.69 -16.75
N ARG A 151 -12.04 -2.51 -17.04
CA ARG A 151 -11.12 -2.31 -18.16
C ARG A 151 -9.81 -3.06 -17.96
N LEU A 152 -9.21 -3.00 -16.77
CA LEU A 152 -8.00 -3.73 -16.45
C LEU A 152 -8.20 -5.24 -16.61
N GLU A 153 -9.30 -5.80 -16.06
CA GLU A 153 -9.64 -7.22 -16.17
C GLU A 153 -9.71 -7.67 -17.66
N GLN A 154 -10.24 -6.82 -18.53
CA GLN A 154 -10.33 -7.10 -19.97
C GLN A 154 -8.96 -7.02 -20.67
N GLU A 155 -8.11 -6.04 -20.32
CA GLU A 155 -6.83 -5.83 -20.97
C GLU A 155 -5.78 -6.87 -20.56
N VAL A 156 -5.76 -7.26 -19.27
CA VAL A 156 -4.70 -8.15 -18.74
C VAL A 156 -5.12 -9.62 -18.60
N GLY A 157 -6.43 -9.89 -18.63
CA GLY A 157 -6.98 -11.24 -18.58
C GLY A 157 -6.51 -12.03 -17.36
N PRO A 158 -5.94 -13.25 -17.55
CA PRO A 158 -5.59 -14.15 -16.46
C PRO A 158 -4.38 -13.68 -15.62
N ARG A 159 -3.71 -12.58 -16.01
CA ARG A 159 -2.62 -12.02 -15.21
C ARG A 159 -3.09 -11.33 -13.93
N LEU A 160 -4.39 -11.01 -13.81
CA LEU A 160 -4.99 -10.46 -12.61
C LEU A 160 -5.92 -11.48 -11.97
N GLY A 161 -5.56 -11.96 -10.78
CA GLY A 161 -6.44 -12.69 -9.87
C GLY A 161 -7.06 -11.75 -8.83
N ILE A 162 -8.35 -11.93 -8.50
CA ILE A 162 -9.02 -11.17 -7.44
C ILE A 162 -9.67 -12.15 -6.46
N CYS A 163 -9.25 -12.09 -5.20
CA CYS A 163 -9.83 -12.84 -4.10
C CYS A 163 -10.58 -11.89 -3.16
N ILE A 164 -11.86 -12.19 -2.89
CA ILE A 164 -12.67 -11.42 -1.94
C ILE A 164 -12.57 -12.11 -0.59
N GLU A 165 -11.58 -11.75 0.20
CA GLU A 165 -11.34 -12.29 1.53
C GLU A 165 -10.59 -11.26 2.40
N ASP A 166 -10.68 -11.42 3.72
CA ASP A 166 -9.80 -10.73 4.66
C ASP A 166 -8.35 -11.15 4.42
N ALA A 167 -7.43 -10.17 4.41
CA ALA A 167 -6.02 -10.42 4.10
C ALA A 167 -5.36 -11.40 5.09
N ARG A 168 -5.70 -11.31 6.39
CA ARG A 168 -5.18 -12.23 7.40
C ARG A 168 -5.72 -13.64 7.19
N VAL A 169 -7.03 -13.77 6.94
CA VAL A 169 -7.67 -15.07 6.65
C VAL A 169 -7.08 -15.68 5.38
N TYR A 170 -6.86 -14.90 4.34
CA TYR A 170 -6.23 -15.36 3.10
C TYR A 170 -4.84 -15.95 3.36
N LEU A 171 -3.98 -15.25 4.11
CA LEU A 171 -2.63 -15.73 4.46
C LEU A 171 -2.68 -17.05 5.24
N GLU A 172 -3.63 -17.21 6.14
CA GLU A 172 -3.83 -18.49 6.86
C GLU A 172 -4.30 -19.59 5.91
N CYS A 173 -5.25 -19.30 5.01
CA CYS A 173 -5.80 -20.29 4.08
C CYS A 173 -4.75 -20.84 3.10
N ILE A 174 -3.91 -19.98 2.52
CA ILE A 174 -2.86 -20.43 1.60
C ILE A 174 -1.74 -21.22 2.31
N SER A 175 -1.60 -21.06 3.62
CA SER A 175 -0.63 -21.76 4.47
C SER A 175 -1.18 -23.05 5.09
N MET A 176 -2.45 -23.43 4.82
CA MET A 176 -3.04 -24.63 5.38
C MET A 176 -2.45 -25.90 4.74
N GLU A 177 -2.29 -26.95 5.54
CA GLU A 177 -1.85 -28.26 5.06
C GLU A 177 -2.81 -28.78 3.96
N GLY A 178 -2.25 -29.18 2.83
CA GLY A 178 -2.99 -29.67 1.66
C GLY A 178 -3.45 -28.57 0.69
N ALA A 179 -3.16 -27.30 0.95
CA ALA A 179 -3.30 -26.24 -0.06
C ALA A 179 -2.22 -26.41 -1.15
N ASP A 180 -2.58 -26.05 -2.39
CA ASP A 180 -1.58 -25.97 -3.45
C ASP A 180 -0.57 -24.85 -3.10
N PRO A 181 0.75 -25.13 -3.20
CA PRO A 181 1.74 -24.16 -2.82
C PRO A 181 1.72 -22.97 -3.77
N LEU A 182 1.43 -21.79 -3.22
CA LEU A 182 1.48 -20.52 -3.93
C LEU A 182 2.73 -19.76 -3.50
N PHE A 183 3.55 -19.36 -4.46
CA PHE A 183 4.73 -18.54 -4.21
C PHE A 183 4.68 -17.24 -4.99
N TYR A 184 5.15 -16.18 -4.35
CA TYR A 184 5.20 -14.83 -4.88
C TYR A 184 6.63 -14.28 -4.78
N ASP A 185 7.04 -13.50 -5.77
CA ASP A 185 8.32 -12.81 -5.74
C ASP A 185 8.25 -11.57 -4.85
N VAL A 186 7.05 -10.99 -4.78
CA VAL A 186 6.77 -9.82 -3.94
C VAL A 186 5.40 -9.94 -3.30
N VAL A 187 5.32 -9.61 -2.01
CA VAL A 187 4.04 -9.36 -1.31
C VAL A 187 3.97 -7.88 -0.95
N VAL A 188 2.95 -7.19 -1.44
CA VAL A 188 2.64 -5.79 -1.14
C VAL A 188 1.48 -5.73 -0.15
N SER A 189 1.64 -5.00 0.95
CA SER A 189 0.59 -4.77 1.96
C SER A 189 0.18 -3.29 1.96
N ASP A 190 -1.06 -3.02 1.54
CA ASP A 190 -1.71 -1.70 1.54
C ASP A 190 -3.11 -1.81 2.15
N VAL A 191 -3.18 -2.31 3.39
CA VAL A 191 -4.43 -2.70 4.06
C VAL A 191 -4.84 -1.68 5.11
N PHE A 192 -6.01 -1.08 4.90
CA PHE A 192 -6.59 -0.08 5.78
C PHE A 192 -8.06 -0.40 6.10
N ALA A 193 -8.48 -0.08 7.32
CA ALA A 193 -9.88 -0.09 7.76
C ALA A 193 -10.34 1.36 7.98
N GLY A 194 -10.80 2.02 6.92
CA GLY A 194 -10.98 3.48 6.94
C GLY A 194 -9.62 4.18 6.99
N ALA A 195 -9.39 5.08 7.95
CA ALA A 195 -8.12 5.79 8.11
C ALA A 195 -7.06 4.99 8.89
N ASP A 196 -7.42 3.85 9.47
CA ASP A 196 -6.53 3.10 10.34
C ASP A 196 -5.87 1.92 9.59
N PRO A 197 -4.54 1.72 9.72
CA PRO A 197 -3.88 0.54 9.20
C PRO A 197 -4.34 -0.72 9.94
N VAL A 198 -4.50 -1.82 9.22
CA VAL A 198 -4.91 -3.10 9.81
C VAL A 198 -3.70 -3.77 10.45
N ARG A 199 -3.59 -3.67 11.78
CA ARG A 199 -2.42 -4.17 12.54
C ARG A 199 -2.23 -5.69 12.43
N SER A 200 -3.30 -6.46 12.26
CA SER A 200 -3.25 -7.94 12.21
C SER A 200 -2.44 -8.51 11.04
N VAL A 201 -2.20 -7.73 9.97
CA VAL A 201 -1.35 -8.15 8.83
C VAL A 201 0.12 -7.79 9.02
N ALA A 202 0.46 -7.01 10.07
CA ALA A 202 1.82 -6.61 10.40
C ALA A 202 2.38 -7.34 11.63
N THR A 203 1.66 -8.33 12.18
CA THR A 203 2.12 -9.14 13.31
C THR A 203 3.22 -10.12 12.88
N VAL A 204 4.03 -10.54 13.84
CA VAL A 204 5.05 -11.58 13.63
C VAL A 204 4.45 -12.82 12.98
N GLN A 205 3.25 -13.23 13.42
CA GLN A 205 2.55 -14.40 12.89
C GLN A 205 2.12 -14.20 11.42
N ALA A 206 1.56 -13.04 11.09
CA ALA A 206 1.19 -12.72 9.71
C ALA A 206 2.41 -12.68 8.79
N LEU A 207 3.49 -12.02 9.24
CA LEU A 207 4.73 -11.91 8.47
C LEU A 207 5.43 -13.26 8.29
N ALA A 208 5.30 -14.18 9.26
CA ALA A 208 5.76 -15.57 9.08
C ALA A 208 5.03 -16.26 7.93
N ARG A 209 3.68 -16.08 7.82
CA ARG A 209 2.91 -16.62 6.68
C ARG A 209 3.32 -15.96 5.35
N VAL A 210 3.53 -14.65 5.35
CA VAL A 210 4.07 -13.97 4.16
C VAL A 210 5.39 -14.60 3.73
N LYS A 211 6.33 -14.79 4.66
CA LYS A 211 7.64 -15.37 4.37
C LYS A 211 7.56 -16.79 3.81
N GLU A 212 6.64 -17.63 4.32
CA GLU A 212 6.41 -19.00 3.82
C GLU A 212 6.02 -19.03 2.34
N HIS A 213 5.42 -17.95 1.83
CA HIS A 213 4.95 -17.82 0.46
C HIS A 213 5.81 -16.92 -0.43
N LEU A 214 6.98 -16.48 0.06
CA LEU A 214 7.95 -15.79 -0.78
C LEU A 214 8.90 -16.76 -1.46
N THR A 215 9.21 -16.50 -2.72
CA THR A 215 10.31 -17.17 -3.43
C THR A 215 11.66 -16.83 -2.79
N PRO A 216 12.74 -17.62 -3.02
CA PRO A 216 14.07 -17.26 -2.54
C PRO A 216 14.48 -15.85 -2.98
N GLY A 217 14.81 -14.98 -2.03
CA GLY A 217 15.12 -13.58 -2.29
C GLY A 217 13.91 -12.68 -2.50
N GLY A 218 12.70 -13.20 -2.28
CA GLY A 218 11.46 -12.41 -2.41
C GLY A 218 11.37 -11.27 -1.41
N LEU A 219 10.49 -10.31 -1.70
CA LEU A 219 10.32 -9.06 -0.96
C LEU A 219 8.94 -8.97 -0.31
N TYR A 220 8.91 -8.42 0.91
CA TYR A 220 7.70 -7.89 1.53
C TYR A 220 7.77 -6.36 1.52
N LEU A 221 6.74 -5.70 1.01
CA LEU A 221 6.58 -4.25 0.99
C LEU A 221 5.30 -3.88 1.75
N ALA A 222 5.36 -2.86 2.61
CA ALA A 222 4.17 -2.35 3.29
C ALA A 222 4.11 -0.83 3.27
N ASN A 223 2.94 -0.31 2.88
CA ASN A 223 2.63 1.10 3.06
C ASN A 223 2.25 1.35 4.52
N ILE A 224 2.99 2.22 5.17
CA ILE A 224 2.80 2.64 6.56
C ILE A 224 2.53 4.14 6.57
N VAL A 225 1.39 4.53 7.13
CA VAL A 225 1.03 5.94 7.29
C VAL A 225 1.32 6.38 8.72
N SER A 226 2.03 7.50 8.87
CA SER A 226 2.22 8.16 10.16
C SER A 226 0.90 8.82 10.62
N ARG A 227 0.81 9.14 11.89
CA ARG A 227 -0.32 9.90 12.46
C ARG A 227 0.14 11.28 12.92
N ASP A 228 -0.84 12.15 13.20
CA ASP A 228 -0.59 13.47 13.78
C ASP A 228 0.46 14.27 12.99
N HIS A 229 0.26 14.41 11.68
CA HIS A 229 1.14 15.16 10.79
C HIS A 229 2.61 14.70 10.84
N GLY A 230 2.83 13.39 10.78
CA GLY A 230 4.16 12.79 10.78
C GLY A 230 4.83 12.71 12.16
N THR A 231 4.17 13.14 13.24
CA THR A 231 4.75 13.11 14.59
C THR A 231 4.60 11.77 15.29
N ASP A 232 3.57 10.97 14.94
CA ASP A 232 3.37 9.62 15.48
C ASP A 232 3.77 8.55 14.45
N ILE A 233 4.96 8.02 14.62
CA ILE A 233 5.53 6.91 13.86
C ILE A 233 5.56 5.60 14.66
N SER A 234 4.76 5.47 15.72
CA SER A 234 4.75 4.29 16.59
C SER A 234 4.45 3.01 15.80
N PHE A 235 3.45 3.05 14.91
CA PHE A 235 3.10 1.90 14.10
C PHE A 235 4.22 1.50 13.11
N LEU A 236 4.94 2.46 12.53
CA LEU A 236 6.13 2.20 11.69
C LEU A 236 7.20 1.45 12.48
N ARG A 237 7.50 1.93 13.70
CA ARG A 237 8.50 1.34 14.58
C ARG A 237 8.14 -0.10 14.98
N ASP A 238 6.87 -0.32 15.31
CA ASP A 238 6.35 -1.65 15.70
C ASP A 238 6.33 -2.62 14.51
N ALA A 239 5.88 -2.15 13.34
CA ALA A 239 5.89 -2.95 12.11
C ALA A 239 7.31 -3.33 11.67
N LEU A 240 8.25 -2.38 11.77
CA LEU A 240 9.68 -2.64 11.53
C LEU A 240 10.24 -3.68 12.50
N ALA A 241 9.90 -3.58 13.80
CA ALA A 241 10.30 -4.56 14.80
C ALA A 241 9.75 -5.96 14.50
N SER A 242 8.48 -6.04 14.04
CA SER A 242 7.87 -7.31 13.60
C SER A 242 8.60 -7.90 12.39
N ALA A 243 8.88 -7.05 11.39
CA ALA A 243 9.60 -7.47 10.18
C ALA A 243 11.01 -8.00 10.49
N LEU A 244 11.76 -7.32 11.35
CA LEU A 244 13.11 -7.74 11.77
C LEU A 244 13.13 -9.03 12.62
N ARG A 245 12.00 -9.47 13.17
CA ARG A 245 11.90 -10.79 13.82
C ARG A 245 11.75 -11.93 12.83
N ILE A 246 11.24 -11.65 11.63
CA ILE A 246 10.91 -12.65 10.62
C ILE A 246 11.92 -12.67 9.49
N PHE A 247 12.33 -11.49 9.02
CA PHE A 247 13.27 -11.33 7.91
C PHE A 247 14.66 -10.93 8.41
N ALA A 248 15.69 -11.35 7.67
CA ALA A 248 17.07 -11.01 7.99
C ALA A 248 17.40 -9.53 7.80
N HIS A 249 16.68 -8.86 6.89
CA HIS A 249 16.91 -7.45 6.53
C HIS A 249 15.58 -6.72 6.40
N ALA A 250 15.54 -5.48 6.88
CA ALA A 250 14.46 -4.56 6.63
C ALA A 250 15.01 -3.13 6.47
N CYS A 251 14.34 -2.32 5.66
CA CYS A 251 14.63 -0.90 5.53
C CYS A 251 13.33 -0.11 5.40
N VAL A 252 13.43 1.20 5.57
CA VAL A 252 12.33 2.15 5.49
C VAL A 252 12.69 3.24 4.51
N ILE A 253 11.76 3.62 3.63
CA ILE A 253 11.86 4.73 2.70
C ILE A 253 10.71 5.69 3.02
N GLN A 254 10.99 6.98 3.15
CA GLN A 254 9.94 8.00 3.24
C GLN A 254 9.39 8.27 1.83
N THR A 255 8.08 8.23 1.69
CA THR A 255 7.38 8.37 0.40
C THR A 255 6.44 9.57 0.40
N THR A 256 6.76 10.58 1.18
CA THR A 256 5.94 11.78 1.33
C THR A 256 5.95 12.60 0.06
N ASP A 257 4.78 13.04 -0.33
CA ASP A 257 4.62 14.04 -1.37
C ASP A 257 4.78 15.43 -0.73
N GLU A 258 5.94 16.08 -0.93
CA GLU A 258 6.25 17.39 -0.35
C GLU A 258 5.27 18.50 -0.77
N GLU A 259 4.60 18.34 -1.93
CA GLU A 259 3.66 19.33 -2.45
C GLU A 259 2.23 19.15 -1.91
N LEU A 260 1.88 17.98 -1.40
CA LEU A 260 0.48 17.59 -1.24
C LEU A 260 0.09 17.09 0.16
N GLY A 261 0.99 16.87 1.12
CA GLY A 261 0.64 16.18 2.36
C GLY A 261 1.22 16.74 3.65
N GLU A 262 0.37 16.75 4.67
CA GLU A 262 0.76 16.93 6.07
C GLU A 262 1.05 15.60 6.78
N GLU A 263 0.85 14.44 6.11
CA GLU A 263 1.09 13.09 6.62
C GLU A 263 2.22 12.43 5.85
N ASP A 264 3.13 11.81 6.57
CA ASP A 264 4.23 11.05 5.98
C ASP A 264 3.81 9.60 5.73
N ASN A 265 3.96 9.15 4.50
CA ASN A 265 3.92 7.74 4.15
C ASN A 265 5.33 7.17 4.16
N TYR A 266 5.44 5.94 4.61
CA TYR A 266 6.67 5.18 4.64
C TYR A 266 6.48 3.85 3.93
N LEU A 267 7.43 3.48 3.10
CA LEU A 267 7.52 2.15 2.54
C LEU A 267 8.47 1.32 3.41
N LEU A 268 7.93 0.33 4.11
CA LEU A 268 8.71 -0.71 4.80
C LEU A 268 9.00 -1.83 3.80
N ILE A 269 10.28 -2.17 3.61
CA ILE A 269 10.72 -3.28 2.75
C ILE A 269 11.46 -4.28 3.61
N ALA A 270 11.13 -5.58 3.50
CA ALA A 270 11.82 -6.65 4.21
C ALA A 270 12.10 -7.86 3.31
N SER A 271 13.21 -8.54 3.55
CA SER A 271 13.65 -9.74 2.83
C SER A 271 14.68 -10.52 3.65
N ASP A 272 14.86 -11.81 3.33
CA ASP A 272 16.02 -12.58 3.82
C ASP A 272 17.31 -12.28 3.05
N GLU A 273 17.20 -11.66 1.88
CA GLU A 273 18.32 -11.23 1.07
C GLU A 273 18.60 -9.73 1.32
N LYS A 274 19.87 -9.37 1.36
CA LYS A 274 20.29 -7.98 1.53
C LYS A 274 20.26 -7.25 0.18
N TYR A 275 19.30 -6.38 0.02
CA TYR A 275 19.18 -5.44 -1.10
C TYR A 275 19.58 -4.02 -0.68
N SER A 276 19.86 -3.19 -1.69
CA SER A 276 20.12 -1.77 -1.51
C SER A 276 19.08 -0.98 -2.28
N PHE A 277 18.34 -0.13 -1.59
CA PHE A 277 17.28 0.68 -2.17
C PHE A 277 17.61 2.16 -2.07
N ALA A 278 17.33 2.90 -3.14
CA ALA A 278 17.47 4.36 -3.13
C ALA A 278 16.53 4.97 -2.08
N GLY A 279 17.01 6.00 -1.38
CA GLY A 279 16.20 6.68 -0.36
C GLY A 279 16.01 5.91 0.94
N ALA A 280 16.63 4.73 1.12
CA ALA A 280 16.55 4.00 2.38
C ALA A 280 17.14 4.83 3.54
N ILE A 281 16.33 5.00 4.59
CA ILE A 281 16.69 5.78 5.77
C ILE A 281 17.57 4.92 6.69
N ALA A 282 18.70 5.48 7.11
CA ALA A 282 19.53 4.85 8.13
C ALA A 282 18.90 5.03 9.52
N TYR A 283 18.73 3.94 10.26
CA TYR A 283 18.22 3.96 11.63
C TYR A 283 19.14 3.22 12.59
N GLY A 284 19.13 3.64 13.86
CA GLY A 284 19.88 2.97 14.93
C GLY A 284 19.15 1.72 15.46
N SER A 285 19.87 0.91 16.25
CA SER A 285 19.31 -0.30 16.87
C SER A 285 18.17 -0.05 17.86
N ASP A 286 18.03 1.17 18.34
CA ASP A 286 17.00 1.65 19.26
C ASP A 286 15.76 2.22 18.56
N PHE A 287 15.80 2.34 17.23
CA PHE A 287 14.68 2.87 16.46
C PHE A 287 13.47 1.92 16.37
N PRO A 288 13.63 0.59 16.14
CA PRO A 288 12.48 -0.33 16.14
C PRO A 288 11.72 -0.28 17.47
N GLY A 289 10.39 -0.38 17.37
CA GLY A 289 9.48 -0.41 18.53
C GLY A 289 9.32 -1.80 19.13
N ASP A 290 8.10 -2.08 19.62
CA ASP A 290 7.71 -3.40 20.10
C ASP A 290 7.06 -4.20 18.96
N ALA A 291 7.55 -5.41 18.72
CA ALA A 291 7.00 -6.25 17.66
C ALA A 291 5.53 -6.60 17.96
N LEU A 292 4.68 -6.46 16.95
CA LEU A 292 3.28 -6.80 17.01
C LEU A 292 3.11 -8.32 17.04
N VAL A 293 2.29 -8.80 17.94
CA VAL A 293 1.90 -10.20 18.06
C VAL A 293 0.38 -10.34 18.07
N ASP A 294 -0.14 -11.51 17.66
CA ASP A 294 -1.58 -11.83 17.68
C ASP A 294 -2.13 -11.87 19.09
#